data_49aef8a8c7c123fbd939e89296f5a344
#
_entry.id   49aef8a8c7c123fbd939e89296f5a344
#
_cell.length_a   1.000
_cell.length_b   1.000
_cell.length_c   1.000
_cell.angle_alpha   90.00
_cell.angle_beta   90.00
_cell.angle_gamma   90.00
#
_symmetry.space_group_name_H-M   'P 1'
#
loop_
_entity.id
_entity.type
_entity.pdbx_description
1 polymer ?
#
loop_
_entity_poly.entity_id
_entity_poly.type
_entity_poly.pdbx_seq_one_letter_code
_entity_poly.pdbx_strand_id
1 'polypeptide(L)'
;ADIAVPKHRDEAEMGQGIWTTLPMLIAEELDADWSKIRVEHGAADKAYTSPVFGMQGTGGSTTTWSEFDRYRQAGATARAMLLQAAAARLKVPADQLRTENGAVVSGTTRLRYGELANDAGQQTPPALDTLKLRDPKDWKLIGKPTKRLDTPEKITGKARFGMDVQFEGLLTAVVLRSPVFGGTVKSFDATKARAVAGVRNVVQVPSGVAVIAHHTWAA
;
A
#
# COMPACT_ATOMS: atom_id res chain seq x y z
N ALA A 1 2.97 16.84 11.06
CA ALA A 1 1.84 16.32 10.29
C ALA A 1 2.29 15.01 9.64
N ASP A 2 1.56 13.96 9.91
CA ASP A 2 1.78 12.67 9.27
C ASP A 2 1.35 12.82 7.81
N ILE A 3 2.24 12.49 6.88
CA ILE A 3 1.89 12.44 5.47
C ILE A 3 1.29 11.06 5.26
N ALA A 4 -0.03 10.99 5.19
CA ALA A 4 -0.70 9.79 4.73
C ALA A 4 -0.42 9.66 3.23
N VAL A 5 0.45 8.73 2.86
CA VAL A 5 0.61 8.35 1.47
C VAL A 5 -0.69 7.68 1.03
N PRO A 6 -1.29 8.09 -0.10
CA PRO A 6 -2.51 7.47 -0.60
C PRO A 6 -2.37 5.96 -0.61
N LYS A 7 -3.38 5.29 -0.09
CA LYS A 7 -3.46 3.83 0.01
C LYS A 7 -3.05 3.20 -1.33
N HIS A 8 -2.20 2.20 -1.28
CA HIS A 8 -1.80 1.44 -2.47
C HIS A 8 -3.03 0.92 -3.18
N ARG A 9 -3.18 1.29 -4.43
CA ARG A 9 -4.43 1.07 -5.15
C ARG A 9 -4.72 -0.40 -5.39
N ASP A 10 -3.73 -1.21 -5.69
CA ASP A 10 -3.99 -2.46 -6.39
C ASP A 10 -3.10 -3.62 -5.97
N GLU A 11 -2.08 -3.41 -5.15
CA GLU A 11 -1.06 -4.44 -4.94
C GLU A 11 -0.77 -4.71 -3.48
N ALA A 12 -0.52 -5.99 -3.17
CA ALA A 12 -0.18 -6.46 -1.85
C ALA A 12 1.34 -6.55 -1.65
N GLU A 13 1.82 -6.23 -0.46
CA GLU A 13 3.18 -6.53 -0.02
C GLU A 13 3.30 -8.03 0.25
N MET A 14 4.13 -8.72 -0.53
CA MET A 14 4.40 -10.14 -0.44
C MET A 14 5.87 -10.44 -0.06
N GLY A 15 6.61 -9.41 0.31
CA GLY A 15 8.06 -9.47 0.55
C GLY A 15 8.89 -8.73 -0.49
N GLN A 16 8.29 -8.27 -1.61
CA GLN A 16 8.98 -7.59 -2.71
C GLN A 16 9.39 -6.15 -2.38
N GLY A 17 8.85 -5.53 -1.31
CA GLY A 17 9.33 -4.24 -0.80
C GLY A 17 8.53 -3.02 -1.22
N ILE A 18 7.34 -3.18 -1.81
CA ILE A 18 6.50 -2.05 -2.24
C ILE A 18 6.06 -1.16 -1.08
N TRP A 19 5.91 -1.74 0.12
CA TRP A 19 5.62 -1.00 1.35
C TRP A 19 6.62 0.12 1.64
N THR A 20 7.83 0.00 1.09
CA THR A 20 8.89 1.00 1.22
C THR A 20 9.10 1.77 -0.07
N THR A 21 9.12 1.10 -1.21
CA THR A 21 9.49 1.74 -2.48
C THR A 21 8.45 2.71 -3.01
N LEU A 22 7.15 2.40 -2.91
CA LEU A 22 6.12 3.31 -3.42
C LEU A 22 6.01 4.61 -2.61
N PRO A 23 5.94 4.59 -1.27
CA PRO A 23 5.99 5.84 -0.51
C PRO A 23 7.29 6.63 -0.72
N MET A 24 8.41 5.96 -1.03
CA MET A 24 9.67 6.61 -1.36
C MET A 24 9.56 7.50 -2.60
N LEU A 25 8.82 7.08 -3.63
CA LEU A 25 8.61 7.87 -4.85
C LEU A 25 7.87 9.18 -4.56
N ILE A 26 6.83 9.11 -3.72
CA ILE A 26 6.09 10.31 -3.29
C ILE A 26 6.96 11.18 -2.39
N ALA A 27 7.63 10.59 -1.40
CA ALA A 27 8.43 11.30 -0.42
C ALA A 27 9.61 12.04 -1.07
N GLU A 28 10.24 11.43 -2.09
CA GLU A 28 11.29 12.07 -2.88
C GLU A 28 10.82 13.37 -3.52
N GLU A 29 9.74 13.30 -4.30
CA GLU A 29 9.23 14.45 -5.03
C GLU A 29 8.60 15.50 -4.10
N LEU A 30 7.95 15.05 -3.03
CA LEU A 30 7.34 15.92 -2.02
C LEU A 30 8.41 16.58 -1.12
N ASP A 31 9.64 16.07 -1.08
CA ASP A 31 10.68 16.47 -0.12
C ASP A 31 10.22 16.26 1.33
N ALA A 32 9.61 15.11 1.58
CA ALA A 32 9.03 14.78 2.86
C ALA A 32 10.10 14.32 3.87
N ASP A 33 9.79 14.49 5.15
CA ASP A 33 10.56 13.87 6.22
C ASP A 33 10.30 12.35 6.25
N TRP A 34 11.26 11.57 5.76
CA TRP A 34 11.14 10.12 5.64
C TRP A 34 10.81 9.43 6.97
N SER A 35 11.29 9.98 8.08
CA SER A 35 11.04 9.42 9.41
C SER A 35 9.57 9.52 9.87
N LYS A 36 8.78 10.34 9.18
CA LYS A 36 7.36 10.57 9.47
C LYS A 36 6.40 9.89 8.49
N ILE A 37 6.94 9.14 7.54
CA ILE A 37 6.12 8.39 6.59
C ILE A 37 5.43 7.23 7.32
N ARG A 38 4.12 7.14 7.15
CA ARG A 38 3.30 6.00 7.56
C ARG A 38 2.60 5.42 6.34
N VAL A 39 2.53 4.11 6.28
CA VAL A 39 1.95 3.37 5.17
C VAL A 39 0.82 2.50 5.71
N GLU A 40 -0.29 2.49 5.00
CA GLU A 40 -1.44 1.66 5.32
C GLU A 40 -1.91 0.91 4.08
N HIS A 41 -2.38 -0.33 4.25
CA HIS A 41 -3.00 -1.08 3.16
C HIS A 41 -4.32 -0.46 2.73
N GLY A 42 -4.54 -0.42 1.42
CA GLY A 42 -5.86 -0.13 0.86
C GLY A 42 -6.84 -1.28 1.16
N ALA A 43 -8.10 -0.93 1.41
CA ALA A 43 -9.17 -1.93 1.47
C ALA A 43 -9.46 -2.51 0.08
N ALA A 44 -10.19 -3.62 0.04
CA ALA A 44 -10.73 -4.14 -1.22
C ALA A 44 -11.83 -3.18 -1.73
N ASP A 45 -11.47 -2.31 -2.66
CA ASP A 45 -12.36 -1.29 -3.22
C ASP A 45 -12.03 -1.01 -4.69
N LYS A 46 -13.04 -0.66 -5.48
CA LYS A 46 -12.89 -0.29 -6.89
C LYS A 46 -11.95 0.91 -7.10
N ALA A 47 -11.86 1.80 -6.12
CA ALA A 47 -10.94 2.95 -6.16
C ALA A 47 -9.46 2.51 -6.21
N TYR A 48 -9.16 1.26 -5.87
CA TYR A 48 -7.82 0.67 -5.85
C TYR A 48 -7.62 -0.36 -6.97
N THR A 49 -8.38 -0.26 -8.03
CA THR A 49 -8.25 -1.13 -9.21
C THR A 49 -6.99 -0.77 -10.01
N SER A 50 -6.19 -1.77 -10.33
CA SER A 50 -5.05 -1.61 -11.23
C SER A 50 -5.52 -1.23 -12.63
N PRO A 51 -4.99 -0.18 -13.25
CA PRO A 51 -5.29 0.15 -14.63
C PRO A 51 -4.78 -0.91 -15.62
N VAL A 52 -3.83 -1.73 -15.20
CA VAL A 52 -3.25 -2.80 -16.02
C VAL A 52 -4.12 -4.05 -16.01
N PHE A 53 -4.64 -4.43 -14.84
CA PHE A 53 -5.39 -5.67 -14.68
C PHE A 53 -6.91 -5.48 -14.68
N GLY A 54 -7.40 -4.26 -14.49
CA GLY A 54 -8.83 -4.00 -14.28
C GLY A 54 -9.37 -4.55 -12.95
N MET A 55 -8.50 -5.01 -12.06
CA MET A 55 -8.79 -5.54 -10.73
C MET A 55 -7.61 -5.25 -9.79
N GLN A 56 -7.79 -5.40 -8.47
CA GLN A 56 -6.66 -5.41 -7.55
C GLN A 56 -5.85 -6.71 -7.75
N GLY A 57 -4.56 -6.57 -7.95
CA GLY A 57 -3.71 -7.73 -8.20
C GLY A 57 -2.23 -7.35 -8.26
N THR A 58 -1.38 -8.28 -7.80
CA THR A 58 0.08 -8.14 -7.79
C THR A 58 0.69 -9.14 -8.75
N GLY A 59 1.41 -8.66 -9.75
CA GLY A 59 2.09 -9.52 -10.72
C GLY A 59 2.86 -8.72 -11.77
N GLY A 60 3.79 -9.37 -12.48
CA GLY A 60 4.52 -8.77 -13.59
C GLY A 60 5.33 -7.50 -13.26
N SER A 61 5.64 -7.26 -12.01
CA SER A 61 6.28 -6.02 -11.51
C SER A 61 5.52 -4.74 -11.87
N THR A 62 4.21 -4.85 -12.09
CA THR A 62 3.33 -3.72 -12.45
C THR A 62 3.44 -2.58 -11.45
N THR A 63 3.49 -2.89 -10.16
CA THR A 63 3.69 -1.92 -9.08
C THR A 63 4.84 -0.95 -9.36
N THR A 64 5.94 -1.45 -9.93
CA THR A 64 7.10 -0.61 -10.16
C THR A 64 6.96 0.19 -11.45
N TRP A 65 6.70 -0.46 -12.58
CA TRP A 65 6.75 0.24 -13.85
C TRP A 65 5.49 1.06 -14.15
N SER A 66 4.29 0.64 -13.68
CA SER A 66 3.07 1.43 -13.92
C SER A 66 2.90 2.57 -12.91
N GLU A 67 3.42 2.41 -11.70
CA GLU A 67 3.21 3.39 -10.63
C GLU A 67 4.38 4.38 -10.46
N PHE A 68 5.53 4.10 -11.06
CA PHE A 68 6.74 4.91 -10.88
C PHE A 68 6.51 6.41 -11.14
N ASP A 69 6.04 6.75 -12.33
CA ASP A 69 5.81 8.15 -12.69
C ASP A 69 4.58 8.74 -11.99
N ARG A 70 3.52 7.95 -11.83
CA ARG A 70 2.28 8.39 -11.16
C ARG A 70 2.52 8.84 -9.72
N TYR A 71 3.28 8.05 -8.96
CA TYR A 71 3.59 8.38 -7.57
C TYR A 71 4.53 9.57 -7.45
N ARG A 72 5.49 9.68 -8.35
CA ARG A 72 6.35 10.86 -8.45
C ARG A 72 5.53 12.11 -8.80
N GLN A 73 4.66 12.03 -9.79
CA GLN A 73 3.76 13.13 -10.15
C GLN A 73 2.86 13.54 -8.99
N ALA A 74 2.31 12.59 -8.24
CA ALA A 74 1.50 12.89 -7.06
C ALA A 74 2.31 13.66 -6.00
N GLY A 75 3.54 13.24 -5.72
CA GLY A 75 4.45 13.94 -4.80
C GLY A 75 4.80 15.35 -5.28
N ALA A 76 5.12 15.51 -6.57
CA ALA A 76 5.44 16.80 -7.17
C ALA A 76 4.23 17.75 -7.19
N THR A 77 3.03 17.23 -7.48
CA THR A 77 1.78 18.00 -7.42
C THR A 77 1.54 18.54 -6.01
N ALA A 78 1.62 17.68 -5.01
CA ALA A 78 1.44 18.08 -3.61
C ALA A 78 2.48 19.12 -3.18
N ARG A 79 3.75 18.97 -3.60
CA ARG A 79 4.80 19.96 -3.36
C ARG A 79 4.47 21.30 -3.99
N ALA A 80 4.00 21.32 -5.23
CA ALA A 80 3.63 22.55 -5.93
C ALA A 80 2.49 23.29 -5.22
N MET A 81 1.45 22.57 -4.79
CA MET A 81 0.32 23.12 -4.05
C MET A 81 0.75 23.70 -2.69
N LEU A 82 1.67 23.03 -1.98
CA LEU A 82 2.24 23.52 -0.73
C LEU A 82 3.08 24.80 -0.94
N LEU A 83 3.85 24.86 -2.02
CA LEU A 83 4.62 26.06 -2.38
C LEU A 83 3.68 27.23 -2.72
N GLN A 84 2.59 26.99 -3.45
CA GLN A 84 1.58 28.00 -3.75
C GLN A 84 0.91 28.53 -2.47
N ALA A 85 0.51 27.63 -1.58
CA ALA A 85 -0.07 28.02 -0.29
C ALA A 85 0.89 28.84 0.57
N ALA A 86 2.15 28.45 0.62
CA ALA A 86 3.18 29.19 1.35
C ALA A 86 3.46 30.55 0.72
N ALA A 87 3.49 30.65 -0.62
CA ALA A 87 3.67 31.89 -1.36
C ALA A 87 2.57 32.91 -1.04
N ALA A 88 1.32 32.43 -1.06
CA ALA A 88 0.16 33.26 -0.68
C ALA A 88 0.22 33.73 0.78
N ARG A 89 0.60 32.85 1.70
CA ARG A 89 0.68 33.15 3.14
C ARG A 89 1.81 34.12 3.48
N LEU A 90 2.97 33.95 2.85
CA LEU A 90 4.15 34.77 3.08
C LEU A 90 4.19 36.03 2.21
N LYS A 91 3.31 36.12 1.21
CA LYS A 91 3.26 37.21 0.20
C LYS A 91 4.58 37.34 -0.56
N VAL A 92 5.16 36.21 -0.95
CA VAL A 92 6.38 36.12 -1.75
C VAL A 92 6.16 35.23 -2.99
N PRO A 93 6.87 35.46 -4.09
CA PRO A 93 6.81 34.57 -5.26
C PRO A 93 7.18 33.12 -4.90
N ALA A 94 6.50 32.15 -5.52
CA ALA A 94 6.73 30.73 -5.23
C ALA A 94 8.14 30.25 -5.65
N ASP A 95 8.75 30.87 -6.64
CA ASP A 95 10.11 30.59 -7.10
C ASP A 95 11.22 31.02 -6.12
N GLN A 96 10.88 31.87 -5.15
CA GLN A 96 11.79 32.25 -4.04
C GLN A 96 11.68 31.28 -2.85
N LEU A 97 10.78 30.31 -2.93
CA LEU A 97 10.58 29.29 -1.90
C LEU A 97 11.29 27.99 -2.27
N ARG A 98 11.76 27.28 -1.26
CA ARG A 98 12.28 25.93 -1.41
C ARG A 98 11.61 24.99 -0.42
N THR A 99 11.64 23.72 -0.73
CA THR A 99 11.20 22.67 0.21
C THR A 99 12.39 22.03 0.87
N GLU A 100 12.22 21.63 2.11
CA GLU A 100 13.25 20.96 2.88
C GLU A 100 12.63 20.11 4.00
N ASN A 101 12.77 18.81 3.87
CA ASN A 101 12.43 17.84 4.91
C ASN A 101 11.05 18.07 5.55
N GLY A 102 9.99 18.12 4.72
CA GLY A 102 8.61 18.29 5.16
C GLY A 102 8.20 19.71 5.54
N ALA A 103 8.91 20.71 5.03
CA ALA A 103 8.59 22.12 5.22
C ALA A 103 8.86 22.95 3.98
N VAL A 104 8.19 24.09 3.86
CA VAL A 104 8.54 25.17 2.94
C VAL A 104 9.40 26.19 3.68
N VAL A 105 10.47 26.63 3.04
CA VAL A 105 11.47 27.55 3.61
C VAL A 105 11.61 28.80 2.76
N SER A 106 11.60 29.96 3.42
CA SER A 106 11.85 31.28 2.86
C SER A 106 12.77 32.05 3.79
N GLY A 107 14.04 32.25 3.41
CA GLY A 107 15.06 32.84 4.30
C GLY A 107 15.16 32.04 5.62
N THR A 108 14.86 32.69 6.73
CA THR A 108 14.82 32.07 8.07
C THR A 108 13.46 31.51 8.45
N THR A 109 12.42 31.80 7.67
CA THR A 109 11.06 31.32 7.95
C THR A 109 10.89 29.89 7.45
N ARG A 110 10.32 29.04 8.31
CA ARG A 110 10.05 27.64 8.02
C ARG A 110 8.58 27.33 8.35
N LEU A 111 7.81 26.92 7.35
CA LEU A 111 6.41 26.48 7.49
C LEU A 111 6.33 24.97 7.24
N ARG A 112 5.88 24.22 8.23
CA ARG A 112 5.72 22.76 8.10
C ARG A 112 4.55 22.46 7.16
N TYR A 113 4.61 21.36 6.44
CA TYR A 113 3.53 20.94 5.52
C TYR A 113 2.17 20.83 6.21
N GLY A 114 2.13 20.35 7.47
CA GLY A 114 0.88 20.29 8.22
C GLY A 114 0.25 21.65 8.53
N GLU A 115 1.04 22.70 8.62
CA GLU A 115 0.52 24.07 8.83
C GLU A 115 -0.05 24.65 7.53
N LEU A 116 0.36 24.09 6.38
CA LEU A 116 -0.04 24.52 5.04
C LEU A 116 -1.09 23.61 4.41
N ALA A 117 -1.37 22.44 5.00
CA ALA A 117 -2.16 21.40 4.38
C ALA A 117 -3.58 21.87 3.97
N ASN A 118 -4.26 22.60 4.83
CA ASN A 118 -5.60 23.13 4.53
C ASN A 118 -5.54 24.17 3.40
N ASP A 119 -4.59 25.09 3.46
CA ASP A 119 -4.42 26.12 2.45
C ASP A 119 -3.99 25.52 1.10
N ALA A 120 -3.14 24.50 1.14
CA ALA A 120 -2.72 23.76 -0.05
C ALA A 120 -3.89 22.98 -0.68
N GLY A 121 -4.77 22.40 0.13
CA GLY A 121 -5.97 21.71 -0.36
C GLY A 121 -6.96 22.61 -1.10
N GLN A 122 -6.85 23.92 -0.96
CA GLN A 122 -7.65 24.90 -1.70
C GLN A 122 -6.98 25.36 -3.01
N GLN A 123 -5.72 25.00 -3.25
CA GLN A 123 -5.03 25.37 -4.48
C GLN A 123 -5.47 24.48 -5.64
N THR A 124 -5.46 25.03 -6.84
CA THR A 124 -5.68 24.26 -8.05
C THR A 124 -4.43 23.42 -8.35
N PRO A 125 -4.54 22.09 -8.48
CA PRO A 125 -3.41 21.26 -8.89
C PRO A 125 -2.85 21.73 -10.24
N PRO A 126 -1.53 21.85 -10.41
CA PRO A 126 -0.94 22.18 -11.69
C PRO A 126 -1.19 21.06 -12.71
N ALA A 127 -1.22 21.40 -13.99
CA ALA A 127 -1.30 20.42 -15.06
C ALA A 127 -0.05 19.50 -15.03
N LEU A 128 -0.25 18.20 -15.30
CA LEU A 128 0.83 17.20 -15.16
C LEU A 128 2.03 17.46 -16.08
N ASP A 129 1.80 18.02 -17.25
CA ASP A 129 2.82 18.39 -18.23
C ASP A 129 3.66 19.60 -17.81
N THR A 130 3.17 20.40 -16.86
CA THR A 130 3.90 21.53 -16.27
C THR A 130 4.71 21.16 -15.03
N LEU A 131 4.51 19.94 -14.50
CA LEU A 131 5.21 19.48 -13.32
C LEU A 131 6.68 19.21 -13.61
N LYS A 132 7.54 19.81 -12.81
CA LYS A 132 8.97 19.54 -12.84
C LYS A 132 9.32 18.47 -11.79
N LEU A 133 9.54 17.25 -12.26
CA LEU A 133 10.04 16.16 -11.42
C LEU A 133 11.53 16.38 -11.09
N ARG A 134 12.00 15.83 -9.97
CA ARG A 134 13.41 15.88 -9.60
C ARG A 134 14.26 15.10 -10.59
N ASP A 135 15.40 15.67 -10.94
CA ASP A 135 16.43 14.98 -11.71
C ASP A 135 17.02 13.83 -10.87
N PRO A 136 17.31 12.67 -11.46
CA PRO A 136 17.93 11.55 -10.74
C PRO A 136 19.21 11.90 -9.98
N LYS A 137 20.00 12.85 -10.46
CA LYS A 137 21.21 13.34 -9.76
C LYS A 137 20.91 14.01 -8.41
N ASP A 138 19.69 14.56 -8.26
CA ASP A 138 19.25 15.30 -7.08
C ASP A 138 18.44 14.42 -6.10
N TRP A 139 18.29 13.12 -6.38
CA TRP A 139 17.55 12.20 -5.51
C TRP A 139 18.24 12.01 -4.16
N LYS A 140 17.44 12.12 -3.13
CA LYS A 140 17.86 11.95 -1.73
C LYS A 140 17.53 10.58 -1.16
N LEU A 141 16.42 9.95 -1.64
CA LEU A 141 15.89 8.68 -1.18
C LEU A 141 15.99 7.59 -2.25
N ILE A 142 15.53 7.86 -3.47
CA ILE A 142 15.54 6.90 -4.57
C ILE A 142 16.99 6.54 -4.92
N GLY A 143 17.26 5.24 -5.03
CA GLY A 143 18.62 4.74 -5.32
C GLY A 143 19.61 4.82 -4.15
N LYS A 144 19.15 5.17 -2.94
CA LYS A 144 19.98 5.19 -1.73
C LYS A 144 19.64 3.99 -0.84
N PRO A 145 20.63 3.45 -0.10
CA PRO A 145 20.37 2.40 0.88
C PRO A 145 19.39 2.89 1.95
N THR A 146 18.19 2.34 1.97
CA THR A 146 17.12 2.72 2.89
C THR A 146 16.57 1.47 3.57
N LYS A 147 16.42 1.52 4.89
CA LYS A 147 15.81 0.42 5.65
C LYS A 147 14.33 0.31 5.28
N ARG A 148 13.85 -0.92 5.13
CA ARG A 148 12.42 -1.18 4.91
C ARG A 148 11.59 -0.72 6.10
N LEU A 149 10.45 -0.10 5.82
CA LEU A 149 9.52 0.40 6.84
C LEU A 149 8.86 -0.75 7.62
N ASP A 150 8.64 -1.89 6.98
CA ASP A 150 7.94 -3.06 7.53
C ASP A 150 8.84 -4.09 8.23
N THR A 151 10.16 -3.95 8.16
CA THR A 151 11.11 -4.88 8.78
C THR A 151 10.91 -5.02 10.30
N PRO A 152 10.74 -3.92 11.09
CA PRO A 152 10.63 -4.06 12.55
C PRO A 152 9.47 -4.95 12.99
N GLU A 153 8.32 -4.85 12.35
CA GLU A 153 7.15 -5.67 12.68
C GLU A 153 7.36 -7.13 12.29
N LYS A 154 7.98 -7.39 11.14
CA LYS A 154 8.24 -8.73 10.64
C LYS A 154 9.23 -9.50 11.51
N ILE A 155 10.33 -8.88 11.94
CA ILE A 155 11.36 -9.55 12.73
C ILE A 155 11.02 -9.69 14.21
N THR A 156 9.98 -9.00 14.68
CA THR A 156 9.52 -9.05 16.07
C THR A 156 8.22 -9.85 16.25
N GLY A 157 7.71 -10.47 15.20
CA GLY A 157 6.45 -11.21 15.21
C GLY A 157 5.20 -10.36 15.39
N LYS A 158 5.30 -9.05 15.18
CA LYS A 158 4.16 -8.12 15.28
C LYS A 158 3.39 -7.97 13.97
N ALA A 159 4.01 -8.33 12.83
CA ALA A 159 3.34 -8.32 11.54
C ALA A 159 2.17 -9.30 11.53
N ARG A 160 1.02 -8.86 11.03
CA ARG A 160 -0.19 -9.68 10.91
C ARG A 160 -0.41 -10.05 9.45
N PHE A 161 -0.57 -11.33 9.19
CA PHE A 161 -0.83 -11.88 7.87
C PHE A 161 -2.26 -12.44 7.78
N GLY A 162 -2.74 -12.76 6.59
CA GLY A 162 -4.08 -13.30 6.42
C GLY A 162 -4.36 -14.57 7.23
N MET A 163 -3.34 -15.41 7.45
CA MET A 163 -3.44 -16.61 8.28
C MET A 163 -3.55 -16.32 9.78
N ASP A 164 -3.18 -15.12 10.23
CA ASP A 164 -3.23 -14.71 11.64
C ASP A 164 -4.58 -14.07 12.01
N VAL A 165 -5.48 -13.93 11.04
CA VAL A 165 -6.81 -13.37 11.28
C VAL A 165 -7.62 -14.33 12.17
N GLN A 166 -8.06 -13.82 13.32
CA GLN A 166 -8.87 -14.56 14.30
C GLN A 166 -10.06 -13.70 14.72
N PHE A 167 -11.23 -14.29 14.79
CA PHE A 167 -12.45 -13.73 15.36
C PHE A 167 -13.33 -14.84 15.93
N GLU A 168 -14.25 -14.48 16.80
CA GLU A 168 -15.14 -15.44 17.45
C GLU A 168 -15.96 -16.21 16.41
N GLY A 169 -16.03 -17.54 16.57
CA GLY A 169 -16.76 -18.43 15.67
C GLY A 169 -16.04 -18.77 14.37
N LEU A 170 -14.81 -18.29 14.15
CA LEU A 170 -14.03 -18.65 12.97
C LEU A 170 -13.77 -20.16 12.93
N LEU A 171 -14.07 -20.77 11.78
CA LEU A 171 -13.73 -22.15 11.48
C LEU A 171 -12.71 -22.21 10.34
N THR A 172 -11.92 -23.27 10.34
CA THR A 172 -10.97 -23.56 9.26
C THR A 172 -11.55 -24.60 8.33
N ALA A 173 -11.44 -24.37 7.02
CA ALA A 173 -11.79 -25.33 5.99
C ALA A 173 -10.54 -25.74 5.21
N VAL A 174 -10.31 -27.05 5.10
CA VAL A 174 -9.30 -27.64 4.22
C VAL A 174 -10.02 -28.34 3.07
N VAL A 175 -9.63 -28.04 1.83
CA VAL A 175 -10.28 -28.58 0.64
C VAL A 175 -9.40 -29.63 -0.02
N LEU A 176 -9.89 -30.88 -0.04
CA LEU A 176 -9.31 -31.95 -0.84
C LEU A 176 -9.79 -31.78 -2.29
N ARG A 177 -8.88 -31.46 -3.17
CA ARG A 177 -9.16 -31.25 -4.60
C ARG A 177 -8.86 -32.48 -5.42
N SER A 178 -9.45 -32.54 -6.64
CA SER A 178 -9.07 -33.56 -7.61
C SER A 178 -7.56 -33.48 -7.94
N PRO A 179 -6.86 -34.62 -8.05
CA PRO A 179 -5.47 -34.66 -8.48
C PRO A 179 -5.29 -34.34 -9.97
N VAL A 180 -6.37 -34.28 -10.74
CA VAL A 180 -6.34 -33.96 -12.17
C VAL A 180 -7.13 -32.68 -12.46
N PHE A 181 -6.66 -31.90 -13.42
CA PHE A 181 -7.35 -30.67 -13.86
C PHE A 181 -8.74 -31.00 -14.42
N GLY A 182 -9.74 -30.18 -14.04
CA GLY A 182 -11.11 -30.35 -14.50
C GLY A 182 -11.86 -31.53 -13.85
N GLY A 183 -11.20 -32.27 -12.96
CA GLY A 183 -11.82 -33.35 -12.24
C GLY A 183 -12.91 -32.86 -11.26
N THR A 184 -14.01 -33.58 -11.17
CA THR A 184 -15.14 -33.29 -10.28
C THR A 184 -15.35 -34.43 -9.28
N VAL A 185 -15.95 -34.11 -8.15
CA VAL A 185 -16.33 -35.12 -7.14
C VAL A 185 -17.52 -35.90 -7.64
N LYS A 186 -17.37 -37.22 -7.83
CA LYS A 186 -18.47 -38.14 -8.16
C LYS A 186 -19.21 -38.56 -6.89
N SER A 187 -18.46 -38.96 -5.87
CA SER A 187 -18.98 -39.35 -4.57
C SER A 187 -17.86 -39.31 -3.54
N PHE A 188 -18.19 -39.22 -2.27
CA PHE A 188 -17.25 -39.34 -1.16
C PHE A 188 -17.96 -39.92 0.07
N ASP A 189 -17.18 -40.59 0.92
CA ASP A 189 -17.62 -41.04 2.24
C ASP A 189 -16.94 -40.17 3.31
N ALA A 190 -17.74 -39.44 4.06
CA ALA A 190 -17.27 -38.53 5.12
C ALA A 190 -17.22 -39.17 6.51
N THR A 191 -17.58 -40.47 6.66
CA THR A 191 -17.77 -41.13 7.96
C THR A 191 -16.54 -40.98 8.86
N LYS A 192 -15.37 -41.31 8.36
CA LYS A 192 -14.10 -41.21 9.11
C LYS A 192 -13.73 -39.76 9.43
N ALA A 193 -13.90 -38.87 8.47
CA ALA A 193 -13.59 -37.47 8.66
C ALA A 193 -14.48 -36.79 9.72
N ARG A 194 -15.75 -37.11 9.72
CA ARG A 194 -16.73 -36.62 10.72
C ARG A 194 -16.48 -37.13 12.12
N ALA A 195 -15.82 -38.27 12.26
CA ALA A 195 -15.45 -38.85 13.54
C ALA A 195 -14.23 -38.20 14.19
N VAL A 196 -13.47 -37.36 13.46
CA VAL A 196 -12.31 -36.67 14.01
C VAL A 196 -12.75 -35.56 14.96
N ALA A 197 -12.17 -35.57 16.16
CA ALA A 197 -12.46 -34.53 17.16
C ALA A 197 -12.14 -33.12 16.62
N GLY A 198 -13.11 -32.23 16.74
CA GLY A 198 -12.96 -30.83 16.23
C GLY A 198 -13.51 -30.59 14.84
N VAL A 199 -13.81 -31.66 14.08
CA VAL A 199 -14.52 -31.52 12.79
C VAL A 199 -15.98 -31.15 13.04
N ARG A 200 -16.46 -30.15 12.31
CA ARG A 200 -17.82 -29.63 12.39
C ARG A 200 -18.65 -30.04 11.20
N ASN A 201 -18.07 -30.07 10.03
CA ASN A 201 -18.80 -30.48 8.82
C ASN A 201 -17.85 -30.99 7.73
N VAL A 202 -18.43 -31.78 6.81
CA VAL A 202 -17.76 -32.21 5.57
C VAL A 202 -18.75 -32.01 4.44
N VAL A 203 -18.40 -31.17 3.47
CA VAL A 203 -19.29 -30.74 2.39
C VAL A 203 -18.60 -30.80 1.04
N GLN A 204 -19.36 -31.09 -0.01
CA GLN A 204 -18.87 -30.92 -1.36
C GLN A 204 -18.90 -29.45 -1.75
N VAL A 205 -17.83 -29.00 -2.39
CA VAL A 205 -17.70 -27.67 -2.98
C VAL A 205 -17.32 -27.81 -4.46
N PRO A 206 -17.49 -26.80 -5.30
CA PRO A 206 -17.18 -26.92 -6.74
C PRO A 206 -15.77 -27.43 -7.04
N SER A 207 -14.80 -27.13 -6.19
CA SER A 207 -13.39 -27.52 -6.37
C SER A 207 -12.98 -28.83 -5.67
N GLY A 208 -13.90 -29.51 -4.94
CA GLY A 208 -13.55 -30.72 -4.21
C GLY A 208 -14.45 -31.03 -3.01
N VAL A 209 -13.87 -31.59 -1.96
CA VAL A 209 -14.53 -31.84 -0.68
C VAL A 209 -13.86 -31.01 0.41
N ALA A 210 -14.63 -30.19 1.10
CA ALA A 210 -14.14 -29.36 2.20
C ALA A 210 -14.44 -30.04 3.54
N VAL A 211 -13.40 -30.15 4.38
CA VAL A 211 -13.52 -30.50 5.80
C VAL A 211 -13.46 -29.21 6.60
N ILE A 212 -14.47 -28.98 7.43
CA ILE A 212 -14.60 -27.75 8.23
C ILE A 212 -14.42 -28.11 9.70
N ALA A 213 -13.47 -27.49 10.37
CA ALA A 213 -13.11 -27.80 11.74
C ALA A 213 -12.75 -26.52 12.56
N HIS A 214 -12.53 -26.67 13.86
CA HIS A 214 -12.15 -25.59 14.74
C HIS A 214 -10.73 -25.03 14.46
N HIS A 215 -9.86 -25.85 13.87
CA HIS A 215 -8.50 -25.47 13.52
C HIS A 215 -7.97 -26.35 12.39
N THR A 216 -6.93 -25.89 11.72
CA THR A 216 -6.32 -26.52 10.53
C THR A 216 -5.95 -27.99 10.77
N TRP A 217 -5.43 -28.33 11.97
CA TRP A 217 -4.97 -29.67 12.28
C TRP A 217 -6.13 -30.70 12.37
N ALA A 218 -7.32 -30.26 12.72
CA ALA A 218 -8.50 -31.12 12.75
C ALA A 218 -9.21 -31.21 11.37
N ALA A 219 -9.01 -30.23 10.52
CA ALA A 219 -9.54 -30.22 9.15
C ALA A 219 -8.62 -30.97 8.19
#